data_5ec801d01c6cdf65e8b2e513d00f7178
#
_entry.id   5ec801d01c6cdf65e8b2e513d00f7178
#
_cell.length_a   1.000
_cell.length_b   1.000
_cell.length_c   1.000
_cell.angle_alpha   90.00
_cell.angle_beta   90.00
_cell.angle_gamma   90.00
#
_symmetry.space_group_name_H-M   'P 1'
#
loop_
_entity.id
_entity.type
_entity.pdbx_description
1 polymer ?
#
loop_
_entity_poly.entity_id
_entity_poly.type
_entity_poly.pdbx_seq_one_letter_code
_entity_poly.pdbx_strand_id
1 'polypeptide(L)'
;PHQRNYCYADPQTAHDELFKSVTNPGAVDSDNAMLQFLQGEESFKANVLKGYEKFKLSNHIRSIESIQSRNQKVAKMSDAIGRYLPALDGIHASGGANASTPEKQKAFTDILVAALITGLTNVVTYTIDELSTPIKGLPGNEGDHISIHELGHNGGYSGISANKIREKIRVGHMRQVARIVERLKAVPEGNGSMFDNAMIFYFPENGE
;
A
#
# COMPACT_ATOMS: atom_id res chain seq x y z
N PRO A 1 5.59 -22.83 6.45
CA PRO A 1 4.30 -22.21 6.14
C PRO A 1 4.58 -20.86 5.50
N HIS A 2 4.17 -20.72 4.23
CA HIS A 2 4.26 -19.44 3.55
C HIS A 2 3.28 -18.48 4.23
N GLN A 3 3.77 -17.43 4.88
CA GLN A 3 2.92 -16.34 5.31
C GLN A 3 2.37 -15.66 4.05
N ARG A 4 1.06 -15.52 3.97
CA ARG A 4 0.43 -14.73 2.92
C ARG A 4 0.84 -13.27 3.14
N ASN A 5 1.43 -12.65 2.15
CA ASN A 5 1.58 -11.21 2.15
C ASN A 5 0.19 -10.60 1.98
N TYR A 6 -0.25 -9.85 2.96
CA TYR A 6 -1.51 -9.12 2.87
C TYR A 6 -1.33 -7.95 1.92
N CYS A 7 -2.22 -7.84 0.95
CA CYS A 7 -2.32 -6.69 0.07
C CYS A 7 -3.50 -5.82 0.50
N TYR A 8 -3.33 -4.52 0.46
CA TYR A 8 -4.43 -3.59 0.66
C TYR A 8 -5.23 -3.46 -0.64
N ALA A 9 -6.49 -3.82 -0.62
CA ALA A 9 -7.41 -3.70 -1.76
C ALA A 9 -8.20 -2.38 -1.75
N ASP A 10 -8.13 -1.64 -0.67
CA ASP A 10 -8.88 -0.41 -0.42
C ASP A 10 -7.94 0.71 0.06
N PRO A 11 -7.99 1.92 -0.59
CA PRO A 11 -7.13 3.04 -0.23
C PRO A 11 -7.33 3.53 1.21
N GLN A 12 -8.57 3.55 1.73
CA GLN A 12 -8.82 4.00 3.09
C GLN A 12 -8.15 3.09 4.11
N THR A 13 -8.32 1.77 3.94
CA THR A 13 -7.69 0.77 4.80
C THR A 13 -6.16 0.88 4.73
N ALA A 14 -5.59 1.03 3.53
CA ALA A 14 -4.15 1.22 3.38
C ALA A 14 -3.64 2.47 4.09
N HIS A 15 -4.36 3.59 3.94
CA HIS A 15 -4.04 4.85 4.60
C HIS A 15 -4.08 4.71 6.12
N ASP A 16 -5.17 4.18 6.66
CA ASP A 16 -5.38 4.10 8.09
C ASP A 16 -4.39 3.16 8.78
N GLU A 17 -4.03 2.05 8.15
CA GLU A 17 -3.05 1.11 8.69
C GLU A 17 -1.61 1.60 8.57
N LEU A 18 -1.23 2.16 7.42
CA LEU A 18 0.15 2.62 7.20
C LEU A 18 0.48 3.87 8.03
N PHE A 19 -0.49 4.77 8.19
CA PHE A 19 -0.28 6.05 8.88
C PHE A 19 -0.92 6.10 10.27
N LYS A 20 -1.31 4.96 10.83
CA LYS A 20 -1.96 4.80 12.15
C LYS A 20 -1.26 5.57 13.27
N SER A 21 0.07 5.65 13.24
CA SER A 21 0.85 6.39 14.24
C SER A 21 0.56 7.90 14.30
N VAL A 22 0.04 8.45 13.21
CA VAL A 22 -0.34 9.87 13.14
C VAL A 22 -1.86 10.03 13.19
N THR A 23 -2.60 9.17 12.50
CA THR A 23 -4.07 9.27 12.40
C THR A 23 -4.80 8.76 13.63
N ASN A 24 -4.20 7.81 14.36
CA ASN A 24 -4.76 7.21 15.57
C ASN A 24 -3.68 6.78 16.56
N PRO A 25 -2.93 7.72 17.17
CA PRO A 25 -1.82 7.40 18.08
C PRO A 25 -2.28 6.61 19.32
N GLY A 26 -3.47 6.86 19.83
CA GLY A 26 -4.00 6.12 20.98
C GLY A 26 -4.19 4.62 20.71
N ALA A 27 -4.53 4.24 19.49
CA ALA A 27 -4.60 2.82 19.12
C ALA A 27 -3.21 2.18 19.06
N VAL A 28 -2.18 2.92 18.64
CA VAL A 28 -0.80 2.44 18.66
C VAL A 28 -0.30 2.21 20.07
N ASP A 29 -0.63 3.12 20.99
CA ASP A 29 -0.29 2.97 22.42
C ASP A 29 -0.97 1.73 23.03
N SER A 30 -2.23 1.51 22.71
CA SER A 30 -2.98 0.33 23.14
C SER A 30 -2.37 -0.98 22.58
N ASP A 31 -2.00 -0.99 21.30
CA ASP A 31 -1.33 -2.14 20.67
C ASP A 31 0.03 -2.41 21.35
N ASN A 32 0.82 -1.37 21.64
CA ASN A 32 2.10 -1.50 22.33
C ASN A 32 1.93 -2.02 23.76
N ALA A 33 0.93 -1.56 24.50
CA ALA A 33 0.62 -2.08 25.84
C ALA A 33 0.25 -3.57 25.79
N MET A 34 -0.57 -3.97 24.82
CA MET A 34 -0.90 -5.39 24.58
C MET A 34 0.34 -6.22 24.30
N LEU A 35 1.23 -5.75 23.41
CA LEU A 35 2.47 -6.45 23.08
C LEU A 35 3.40 -6.59 24.29
N GLN A 36 3.49 -5.58 25.15
CA GLN A 36 4.26 -5.63 26.40
C GLN A 36 3.69 -6.66 27.36
N PHE A 37 2.38 -6.70 27.52
CA PHE A 37 1.71 -7.71 28.35
C PHE A 37 2.00 -9.14 27.84
N LEU A 38 1.83 -9.39 26.55
CA LEU A 38 2.10 -10.70 25.93
C LEU A 38 3.56 -11.11 26.09
N GLN A 39 4.49 -10.18 25.90
CA GLN A 39 5.93 -10.45 26.10
C GLN A 39 6.25 -10.84 27.55
N GLY A 40 5.63 -10.18 28.52
CA GLY A 40 5.80 -10.52 29.93
C GLY A 40 5.30 -11.94 30.26
N GLU A 41 4.11 -12.30 29.82
CA GLU A 41 3.52 -13.62 29.99
C GLU A 41 4.34 -14.73 29.33
N GLU A 42 4.80 -14.50 28.10
CA GLU A 42 5.58 -15.48 27.37
C GLU A 42 6.98 -15.66 27.91
N SER A 43 7.63 -14.58 28.39
CA SER A 43 8.93 -14.63 29.05
C SER A 43 8.87 -15.44 30.34
N PHE A 44 7.79 -15.36 31.08
CA PHE A 44 7.56 -16.21 32.27
C PHE A 44 7.46 -17.69 31.86
N LYS A 45 6.66 -18.01 30.85
CA LYS A 45 6.48 -19.40 30.37
C LYS A 45 7.76 -19.97 29.77
N ALA A 46 8.59 -19.15 29.12
CA ALA A 46 9.86 -19.58 28.53
C ALA A 46 10.86 -20.16 29.55
N ASN A 47 10.74 -19.76 30.82
CA ASN A 47 11.58 -20.30 31.90
C ASN A 47 11.16 -21.70 32.35
N VAL A 48 9.91 -22.09 32.08
CA VAL A 48 9.34 -23.39 32.50
C VAL A 48 9.43 -24.40 31.35
N LEU A 49 9.35 -23.95 30.10
CA LEU A 49 9.35 -24.82 28.92
C LEU A 49 10.74 -25.32 28.56
N LYS A 50 10.79 -26.51 27.95
CA LYS A 50 12.03 -27.16 27.48
C LYS A 50 11.93 -27.62 26.03
N GLY A 51 13.06 -27.81 25.37
CA GLY A 51 13.15 -28.38 24.03
C GLY A 51 12.44 -27.53 22.96
N TYR A 52 11.68 -28.19 22.09
CA TYR A 52 11.05 -27.60 20.93
C TYR A 52 10.01 -26.53 21.27
N GLU A 53 9.26 -26.70 22.34
CA GLU A 53 8.28 -25.71 22.78
C GLU A 53 8.95 -24.41 23.26
N LYS A 54 10.07 -24.51 23.96
CA LYS A 54 10.88 -23.33 24.30
C LYS A 54 11.38 -22.59 23.05
N PHE A 55 11.82 -23.33 22.03
CA PHE A 55 12.28 -22.75 20.77
C PHE A 55 11.14 -21.99 20.04
N LYS A 56 9.94 -22.58 19.94
CA LYS A 56 8.77 -21.91 19.37
C LYS A 56 8.43 -20.62 20.11
N LEU A 57 8.36 -20.67 21.43
CA LEU A 57 8.05 -19.52 22.26
C LEU A 57 9.11 -18.42 22.13
N SER A 58 10.39 -18.79 22.10
CA SER A 58 11.47 -17.81 21.88
C SER A 58 11.38 -17.11 20.52
N ASN A 59 10.98 -17.83 19.48
CA ASN A 59 10.73 -17.21 18.16
C ASN A 59 9.53 -16.26 18.18
N HIS A 60 8.50 -16.59 18.93
CA HIS A 60 7.33 -15.72 19.10
C HIS A 60 7.69 -14.44 19.86
N ILE A 61 8.44 -14.53 20.95
CA ILE A 61 8.96 -13.37 21.70
C ILE A 61 9.77 -12.45 20.78
N ARG A 62 10.70 -13.01 19.99
CA ARG A 62 11.48 -12.22 19.03
C ARG A 62 10.62 -11.50 17.99
N SER A 63 9.51 -12.13 17.58
CA SER A 63 8.56 -11.50 16.66
C SER A 63 7.87 -10.29 17.32
N ILE A 64 7.46 -10.41 18.58
CA ILE A 64 6.87 -9.32 19.37
C ILE A 64 7.89 -8.17 19.53
N GLU A 65 9.14 -8.48 19.90
CA GLU A 65 10.22 -7.49 20.03
C GLU A 65 10.48 -6.74 18.71
N SER A 66 10.44 -7.47 17.59
CA SER A 66 10.57 -6.86 16.26
C SER A 66 9.43 -5.89 15.94
N ILE A 67 8.18 -6.25 16.27
CA ILE A 67 7.02 -5.39 16.09
C ILE A 67 7.13 -4.13 16.96
N GLN A 68 7.49 -4.28 18.24
CA GLN A 68 7.68 -3.15 19.17
C GLN A 68 8.78 -2.20 18.68
N SER A 69 9.93 -2.75 18.23
CA SER A 69 11.02 -1.96 17.67
C SER A 69 10.59 -1.18 16.42
N ARG A 70 9.80 -1.81 15.55
CA ARG A 70 9.20 -1.16 14.38
C ARG A 70 8.26 -0.03 14.80
N ASN A 71 7.34 -0.28 15.73
CA ASN A 71 6.40 0.73 16.22
C ASN A 71 7.12 1.94 16.80
N GLN A 72 8.19 1.73 17.58
CA GLN A 72 9.01 2.82 18.12
C GLN A 72 9.71 3.63 17.01
N LYS A 73 10.21 2.98 15.96
CA LYS A 73 10.80 3.68 14.81
C LYS A 73 9.74 4.55 14.10
N VAL A 74 8.57 3.98 13.84
CA VAL A 74 7.46 4.70 13.19
C VAL A 74 6.99 5.89 14.05
N ALA A 75 6.91 5.73 15.36
CA ALA A 75 6.55 6.82 16.26
C ALA A 75 7.55 8.00 16.18
N LYS A 76 8.85 7.72 16.03
CA LYS A 76 9.89 8.77 15.85
C LYS A 76 9.78 9.49 14.51
N MET A 77 9.06 8.93 13.54
CA MET A 77 8.87 9.48 12.20
C MET A 77 7.53 10.24 12.07
N SER A 78 6.75 10.35 13.14
CA SER A 78 5.39 10.92 13.11
C SER A 78 5.33 12.33 12.49
N ASP A 79 6.32 13.21 12.77
CA ASP A 79 6.38 14.54 12.17
C ASP A 79 6.64 14.51 10.65
N ALA A 80 7.49 13.61 10.19
CA ALA A 80 7.73 13.42 8.76
C ALA A 80 6.50 12.82 8.09
N ILE A 81 5.87 11.83 8.70
CA ILE A 81 4.63 11.22 8.23
C ILE A 81 3.54 12.28 8.12
N GLY A 82 3.34 13.10 9.16
CA GLY A 82 2.31 14.13 9.17
C GLY A 82 2.47 15.17 8.06
N ARG A 83 3.71 15.51 7.68
CA ARG A 83 3.99 16.45 6.58
C ARG A 83 3.63 15.89 5.19
N TYR A 84 3.73 14.59 4.99
CA TYR A 84 3.51 13.94 3.71
C TYR A 84 2.24 13.09 3.66
N LEU A 85 1.47 13.10 4.77
CA LEU A 85 0.22 12.35 4.88
C LEU A 85 -0.73 12.76 3.73
N PRO A 86 -1.15 11.82 2.87
CA PRO A 86 -2.07 12.15 1.81
C PRO A 86 -3.47 12.40 2.37
N ALA A 87 -4.11 13.49 1.97
CA ALA A 87 -5.53 13.66 2.22
C ALA A 87 -6.31 12.72 1.29
N LEU A 88 -7.17 11.89 1.85
CA LEU A 88 -8.11 11.09 1.07
C LEU A 88 -9.47 11.79 1.03
N ASP A 89 -10.04 11.85 -0.17
CA ASP A 89 -11.41 12.32 -0.37
C ASP A 89 -12.39 11.33 0.27
N GLY A 90 -13.53 11.82 0.78
CA GLY A 90 -14.56 10.98 1.40
C GLY A 90 -15.16 9.90 0.47
N ILE A 91 -14.91 10.01 -0.85
CA ILE A 91 -15.27 9.00 -1.85
C ILE A 91 -14.57 7.64 -1.60
N HIS A 92 -13.44 7.64 -0.87
CA HIS A 92 -12.72 6.42 -0.50
C HIS A 92 -13.20 5.80 0.82
N ALA A 93 -14.06 6.48 1.56
CA ALA A 93 -14.71 5.92 2.74
C ALA A 93 -15.58 4.69 2.38
N SER A 94 -15.80 3.80 3.34
CA SER A 94 -16.60 2.58 3.12
C SER A 94 -16.10 1.68 1.98
N GLY A 95 -14.77 1.52 1.89
CA GLY A 95 -14.13 0.65 0.90
C GLY A 95 -14.08 1.25 -0.51
N GLY A 96 -14.34 2.56 -0.65
CA GLY A 96 -14.23 3.24 -1.94
C GLY A 96 -15.18 2.71 -3.01
N ALA A 97 -16.35 2.21 -2.63
CA ALA A 97 -17.32 1.62 -3.57
C ALA A 97 -17.76 2.60 -4.66
N ASN A 98 -17.79 3.90 -4.34
CA ASN A 98 -18.19 4.97 -5.24
C ASN A 98 -17.04 5.59 -6.02
N ALA A 99 -15.79 5.27 -5.67
CA ALA A 99 -14.64 5.80 -6.37
C ALA A 99 -14.45 5.13 -7.73
N SER A 100 -14.14 5.92 -8.74
CA SER A 100 -13.72 5.41 -10.04
C SER A 100 -12.34 4.74 -9.95
N THR A 101 -12.00 3.92 -10.95
CA THR A 101 -10.68 3.28 -11.01
C THR A 101 -9.53 4.30 -11.02
N PRO A 102 -9.56 5.41 -11.82
CA PRO A 102 -8.53 6.44 -11.76
C PRO A 102 -8.39 7.12 -10.39
N GLU A 103 -9.50 7.32 -9.66
CA GLU A 103 -9.46 7.90 -8.31
C GLU A 103 -8.80 6.95 -7.31
N LYS A 104 -9.13 5.65 -7.36
CA LYS A 104 -8.46 4.64 -6.53
C LYS A 104 -6.97 4.53 -6.85
N GLN A 105 -6.61 4.50 -8.12
CA GLN A 105 -5.21 4.47 -8.57
C GLN A 105 -4.43 5.68 -8.05
N LYS A 106 -5.02 6.88 -8.15
CA LYS A 106 -4.42 8.11 -7.62
C LYS A 106 -4.23 8.03 -6.11
N ALA A 107 -5.25 7.60 -5.37
CA ALA A 107 -5.18 7.48 -3.91
C ALA A 107 -4.09 6.49 -3.47
N PHE A 108 -4.03 5.30 -4.06
CA PHE A 108 -2.94 4.35 -3.80
C PHE A 108 -1.57 4.91 -4.16
N THR A 109 -1.45 5.62 -5.29
CA THR A 109 -0.20 6.27 -5.69
C THR A 109 0.23 7.30 -4.66
N ASP A 110 -0.67 8.11 -4.13
CA ASP A 110 -0.36 9.09 -3.10
C ASP A 110 0.08 8.43 -1.78
N ILE A 111 -0.58 7.35 -1.38
CA ILE A 111 -0.24 6.55 -0.19
C ILE A 111 1.15 5.93 -0.32
N LEU A 112 1.42 5.22 -1.43
CA LEU A 112 2.71 4.56 -1.63
C LEU A 112 3.88 5.56 -1.68
N VAL A 113 3.68 6.70 -2.33
CA VAL A 113 4.70 7.76 -2.40
C VAL A 113 4.95 8.36 -1.01
N ALA A 114 3.90 8.61 -0.24
CA ALA A 114 4.04 9.09 1.14
C ALA A 114 4.79 8.09 2.01
N ALA A 115 4.50 6.78 1.87
CA ALA A 115 5.19 5.72 2.60
C ALA A 115 6.69 5.64 2.25
N LEU A 116 7.05 5.83 0.97
CA LEU A 116 8.45 5.89 0.53
C LEU A 116 9.15 7.15 1.06
N ILE A 117 8.57 8.33 0.86
CA ILE A 117 9.17 9.63 1.27
C ILE A 117 9.40 9.67 2.78
N THR A 118 8.49 9.11 3.55
CA THR A 118 8.61 9.08 5.01
C THR A 118 9.52 7.97 5.52
N GLY A 119 9.98 7.07 4.66
CA GLY A 119 10.82 5.93 5.05
C GLY A 119 10.08 4.83 5.81
N LEU A 120 8.75 4.79 5.75
CA LEU A 120 7.95 3.68 6.29
C LEU A 120 8.31 2.37 5.58
N THR A 121 8.67 2.45 4.32
CA THR A 121 9.18 1.35 3.52
C THR A 121 10.15 1.85 2.46
N ASN A 122 11.09 0.99 2.05
CA ASN A 122 11.99 1.24 0.92
C ASN A 122 11.57 0.46 -0.34
N VAL A 123 10.58 -0.41 -0.23
CA VAL A 123 10.12 -1.27 -1.32
C VAL A 123 8.59 -1.29 -1.34
N VAL A 124 8.04 -1.07 -2.51
CA VAL A 124 6.58 -1.16 -2.74
C VAL A 124 6.33 -2.04 -3.94
N THR A 125 5.39 -2.96 -3.80
CA THR A 125 4.78 -3.67 -4.94
C THR A 125 3.36 -3.16 -5.08
N TYR A 126 3.03 -2.68 -6.26
CA TYR A 126 1.73 -2.09 -6.55
C TYR A 126 1.12 -2.71 -7.79
N THR A 127 -0.01 -3.37 -7.64
CA THR A 127 -0.85 -3.83 -8.75
C THR A 127 -1.84 -2.72 -9.07
N ILE A 128 -1.67 -2.08 -10.22
CA ILE A 128 -2.48 -0.89 -10.59
C ILE A 128 -3.92 -1.31 -10.88
N ASP A 129 -4.12 -2.41 -11.59
CA ASP A 129 -5.43 -2.97 -11.94
C ASP A 129 -5.45 -4.50 -11.72
N GLU A 130 -6.64 -5.02 -11.46
CA GLU A 130 -6.89 -6.47 -11.41
C GLU A 130 -7.52 -6.96 -12.70
N LEU A 131 -7.10 -8.15 -13.16
CA LEU A 131 -7.48 -8.73 -14.44
C LEU A 131 -9.01 -8.82 -14.63
N SER A 132 -9.73 -9.25 -13.60
CA SER A 132 -11.18 -9.50 -13.66
C SER A 132 -12.04 -8.40 -13.05
N THR A 133 -11.43 -7.39 -12.44
CA THR A 133 -12.18 -6.28 -11.85
C THR A 133 -12.60 -5.27 -12.92
N PRO A 134 -13.90 -4.94 -13.02
CA PRO A 134 -14.37 -3.93 -13.96
C PRO A 134 -13.75 -2.57 -13.70
N ILE A 135 -13.20 -1.95 -14.73
CA ILE A 135 -12.67 -0.60 -14.69
C ILE A 135 -13.83 0.40 -14.81
N LYS A 136 -13.89 1.37 -13.90
CA LYS A 136 -14.94 2.40 -13.84
C LYS A 136 -14.35 3.77 -14.09
N GLY A 137 -15.10 4.64 -14.78
CA GLY A 137 -14.76 6.06 -14.92
C GLY A 137 -13.54 6.31 -15.81
N LEU A 138 -13.34 5.54 -16.86
CA LEU A 138 -12.36 5.88 -17.89
C LEU A 138 -12.79 7.17 -18.61
N PRO A 139 -11.89 8.11 -18.88
CA PRO A 139 -12.23 9.35 -19.58
C PRO A 139 -12.95 9.10 -20.92
N GLY A 140 -14.16 9.62 -21.05
CA GLY A 140 -15.05 9.40 -22.18
C GLY A 140 -15.80 8.06 -22.18
N ASN A 141 -15.74 7.32 -21.04
CA ASN A 141 -16.46 6.07 -20.78
C ASN A 141 -16.85 5.99 -19.29
N GLU A 142 -17.32 7.07 -18.72
CA GLU A 142 -17.50 7.21 -17.26
C GLU A 142 -18.57 6.26 -16.71
N GLY A 143 -19.56 5.89 -17.52
CA GLY A 143 -20.63 4.97 -17.13
C GLY A 143 -20.35 3.49 -17.44
N ASP A 144 -19.25 3.20 -18.11
CA ASP A 144 -18.98 1.86 -18.63
C ASP A 144 -18.04 1.07 -17.73
N HIS A 145 -18.30 -0.22 -17.62
CA HIS A 145 -17.52 -1.15 -16.83
C HIS A 145 -17.03 -2.28 -17.73
N ILE A 146 -15.72 -2.37 -17.96
CA ILE A 146 -15.10 -3.48 -18.69
C ILE A 146 -13.85 -3.92 -17.94
N SER A 147 -13.65 -5.22 -17.83
CA SER A 147 -12.44 -5.75 -17.24
C SER A 147 -11.30 -5.89 -18.25
N ILE A 148 -10.06 -5.92 -17.78
CA ILE A 148 -8.88 -6.19 -18.62
C ILE A 148 -9.00 -7.57 -19.26
N HIS A 149 -9.58 -8.52 -18.56
CA HIS A 149 -9.84 -9.87 -19.08
C HIS A 149 -10.75 -9.84 -20.32
N GLU A 150 -11.87 -9.13 -20.25
CA GLU A 150 -12.79 -8.99 -21.40
C GLU A 150 -12.13 -8.27 -22.57
N LEU A 151 -11.30 -7.26 -22.30
CA LEU A 151 -10.48 -6.61 -23.31
C LEU A 151 -9.48 -7.58 -23.96
N GLY A 152 -8.95 -8.54 -23.21
CA GLY A 152 -8.09 -9.62 -23.71
C GLY A 152 -8.76 -10.46 -24.81
N HIS A 153 -10.07 -10.64 -24.73
CA HIS A 153 -10.88 -11.30 -25.75
C HIS A 153 -11.31 -10.37 -26.91
N ASN A 154 -10.69 -9.20 -27.06
CA ASN A 154 -11.02 -8.19 -28.06
C ASN A 154 -12.45 -7.64 -27.96
N GLY A 155 -13.11 -7.79 -26.82
CA GLY A 155 -14.39 -7.18 -26.53
C GLY A 155 -14.26 -5.65 -26.55
N GLY A 156 -14.92 -4.99 -27.53
CA GLY A 156 -15.13 -3.53 -27.44
C GLY A 156 -16.30 -3.24 -26.53
N TYR A 157 -16.43 -1.96 -26.11
CA TYR A 157 -17.53 -1.55 -25.26
C TYR A 157 -18.07 -0.18 -25.69
N SER A 158 -19.42 -0.04 -25.72
CA SER A 158 -20.08 1.22 -26.12
C SER A 158 -19.59 1.82 -27.45
N GLY A 159 -19.33 0.98 -28.46
CA GLY A 159 -18.85 1.41 -29.75
C GLY A 159 -17.37 1.79 -29.82
N ILE A 160 -16.61 1.63 -28.73
CA ILE A 160 -15.18 1.86 -28.67
C ILE A 160 -14.46 0.52 -28.79
N SER A 161 -13.46 0.44 -29.68
CA SER A 161 -12.68 -0.78 -29.87
C SER A 161 -11.82 -1.10 -28.64
N ALA A 162 -11.56 -2.39 -28.39
CA ALA A 162 -10.71 -2.87 -27.29
C ALA A 162 -9.34 -2.17 -27.27
N ASN A 163 -8.72 -1.94 -28.44
CA ASN A 163 -7.41 -1.28 -28.52
C ASN A 163 -7.45 0.16 -28.01
N LYS A 164 -8.50 0.92 -28.33
CA LYS A 164 -8.66 2.29 -27.80
C LYS A 164 -8.87 2.31 -26.29
N ILE A 165 -9.57 1.31 -25.75
CA ILE A 165 -9.78 1.21 -24.30
C ILE A 165 -8.45 0.85 -23.62
N ARG A 166 -7.69 -0.14 -24.16
CA ARG A 166 -6.35 -0.48 -23.66
C ARG A 166 -5.39 0.71 -23.67
N GLU A 167 -5.43 1.53 -24.73
CA GLU A 167 -4.64 2.77 -24.80
C GLU A 167 -5.00 3.73 -23.66
N LYS A 168 -6.27 3.97 -23.39
CA LYS A 168 -6.72 4.81 -22.28
C LYS A 168 -6.24 4.29 -20.93
N ILE A 169 -6.33 2.97 -20.70
CA ILE A 169 -5.85 2.33 -19.48
C ILE A 169 -4.35 2.54 -19.33
N ARG A 170 -3.55 2.24 -20.37
CA ARG A 170 -2.09 2.42 -20.36
C ARG A 170 -1.69 3.86 -20.11
N VAL A 171 -2.39 4.83 -20.71
CA VAL A 171 -2.17 6.26 -20.43
C VAL A 171 -2.48 6.57 -18.97
N GLY A 172 -3.53 6.00 -18.40
CA GLY A 172 -3.85 6.10 -16.98
C GLY A 172 -2.71 5.59 -16.09
N HIS A 173 -2.20 4.39 -16.38
CA HIS A 173 -1.06 3.80 -15.65
C HIS A 173 0.20 4.69 -15.75
N MET A 174 0.53 5.17 -16.95
CA MET A 174 1.70 6.05 -17.13
C MET A 174 1.55 7.38 -16.40
N ARG A 175 0.35 7.90 -16.24
CA ARG A 175 0.10 9.08 -15.38
C ARG A 175 0.42 8.80 -13.92
N GLN A 176 0.12 7.59 -13.42
CA GLN A 176 0.49 7.23 -12.04
C GLN A 176 2.01 7.09 -11.90
N VAL A 177 2.68 6.47 -12.86
CA VAL A 177 4.15 6.39 -12.88
C VAL A 177 4.77 7.79 -12.90
N ALA A 178 4.30 8.68 -13.77
CA ALA A 178 4.76 10.06 -13.85
C ALA A 178 4.56 10.80 -12.51
N ARG A 179 3.39 10.61 -11.87
CA ARG A 179 3.09 11.19 -10.56
C ARG A 179 4.08 10.71 -9.48
N ILE A 180 4.44 9.42 -9.47
CA ILE A 180 5.46 8.90 -8.54
C ILE A 180 6.79 9.61 -8.78
N VAL A 181 7.24 9.66 -10.04
CA VAL A 181 8.50 10.30 -10.44
C VAL A 181 8.54 11.77 -10.02
N GLU A 182 7.50 12.53 -10.35
CA GLU A 182 7.41 13.96 -10.02
C GLU A 182 7.50 14.20 -8.52
N ARG A 183 6.80 13.41 -7.72
CA ARG A 183 6.79 13.56 -6.27
C ARG A 183 8.13 13.16 -5.64
N LEU A 184 8.78 12.10 -6.12
CA LEU A 184 10.10 11.70 -5.63
C LEU A 184 11.19 12.72 -6.04
N LYS A 185 11.08 13.34 -7.23
CA LYS A 185 11.96 14.44 -7.66
C LYS A 185 11.82 15.70 -6.80
N ALA A 186 10.65 15.93 -6.24
CA ALA A 186 10.41 17.09 -5.37
C ALA A 186 11.02 16.95 -3.95
N VAL A 187 11.53 15.77 -3.59
CA VAL A 187 12.10 15.51 -2.27
C VAL A 187 13.63 15.50 -2.37
N PRO A 188 14.33 16.47 -1.75
CA PRO A 188 15.79 16.49 -1.70
C PRO A 188 16.34 15.28 -0.95
N GLU A 189 17.37 14.64 -1.50
CA GLU A 189 18.09 13.54 -0.86
C GLU A 189 19.57 13.58 -1.27
N GLY A 190 20.46 13.69 -0.30
CA GLY A 190 21.90 13.85 -0.58
C GLY A 190 22.20 15.07 -1.47
N ASN A 191 22.88 14.85 -2.57
CA ASN A 191 23.20 15.89 -3.55
C ASN A 191 22.18 16.01 -4.70
N GLY A 192 21.10 15.28 -4.63
CA GLY A 192 20.05 15.22 -5.65
C GLY A 192 18.65 15.14 -5.07
N SER A 193 17.83 14.34 -5.67
CA SER A 193 16.47 14.05 -5.24
C SER A 193 16.31 12.58 -4.84
N MET A 194 15.26 12.26 -4.14
CA MET A 194 14.92 10.87 -3.80
C MET A 194 14.75 10.00 -5.06
N PHE A 195 14.34 10.59 -6.18
CA PHE A 195 14.22 9.89 -7.45
C PHE A 195 15.57 9.40 -7.98
N ASP A 196 16.67 10.12 -7.74
CA ASP A 196 18.01 9.75 -8.22
C ASP A 196 18.53 8.46 -7.55
N ASN A 197 17.96 8.11 -6.40
CA ASN A 197 18.24 6.88 -5.64
C ASN A 197 17.10 5.85 -5.71
N ALA A 198 16.11 6.07 -6.57
CA ALA A 198 14.95 5.19 -6.72
C ALA A 198 15.02 4.38 -8.01
N MET A 199 14.41 3.20 -7.99
CA MET A 199 14.23 2.36 -9.16
C MET A 199 12.75 2.00 -9.30
N ILE A 200 12.18 2.23 -10.49
CA ILE A 200 10.80 1.92 -10.81
C ILE A 200 10.77 0.89 -11.93
N PHE A 201 10.15 -0.24 -11.67
CA PHE A 201 9.83 -1.23 -12.69
C PHE A 201 8.34 -1.17 -12.99
N TYR A 202 8.00 -1.05 -14.26
CA TYR A 202 6.63 -1.21 -14.74
C TYR A 202 6.60 -2.32 -15.79
N PHE A 203 5.80 -3.34 -15.56
CA PHE A 203 5.67 -4.49 -16.45
C PHE A 203 4.24 -5.05 -16.38
N PRO A 204 3.74 -5.63 -17.47
CA PRO A 204 2.47 -6.36 -17.46
C PRO A 204 2.63 -7.71 -16.76
N GLU A 205 1.54 -8.22 -16.18
CA GLU A 205 1.54 -9.50 -15.45
C GLU A 205 1.93 -10.67 -16.36
N ASN A 206 1.49 -10.67 -17.61
CA ASN A 206 1.65 -11.79 -18.57
C ASN A 206 2.61 -11.49 -19.72
N GLY A 207 3.40 -10.45 -19.68
CA GLY A 207 4.39 -10.14 -20.72
C GLY A 207 3.81 -9.73 -22.07
N GLU A 208 2.53 -9.34 -22.16
CA GLU A 208 1.87 -8.84 -23.37
C GLU A 208 1.92 -7.31 -23.51
#